data_8d89bfc4a5c91248912a666b787af8c7
#
_entry.id   8d89bfc4a5c91248912a666b787af8c7
#
_cell.length_a   1.000
_cell.length_b   1.000
_cell.length_c   1.000
_cell.angle_alpha   90.00
_cell.angle_beta   90.00
_cell.angle_gamma   90.00
#
_symmetry.space_group_name_H-M   'P 1'
#
loop_
_entity.id
_entity.type
_entity.pdbx_description
1 polymer ?
#
loop_
_entity_poly.entity_id
_entity_poly.type
_entity_poly.pdbx_seq_one_letter_code
_entity_poly.pdbx_strand_id
1 'polypeptide(L)'
;MKKLILSLVILVMAASLTAQVSVWDGSYEELDISNGKGETEDNPILIENAAQLAHFSTLFFCNGDYEYKYYRLTTDVDLNNMEWQSIGGANPAISCDGFYGYFDGDNHTIYKLTSPLFHNCYGYIKNVTVKESTSNESGTIWMGVIAVHGTNDMGIIENCHNYADINVELEPDFMQVSDIYIGGIVGTETIIRNCTNHGNIHISGTNENGILHVGGITGDYGAGDELFSSHNYGDIVINDCEINEALVGGISAKAYNMSCCSNHGNIDVNITITDANSADYAIKCGGISGTTIYKGMRISYCYNNGDVSVNVNGDTERKAVCGGIIGNSRYGTSD
;
A
#
# COMPACT_ATOMS: atom_id res chain seq x y z
N MET A 1 3.81 -57.30 49.76
CA MET A 1 4.41 -56.99 48.45
C MET A 1 3.68 -55.79 47.88
N LYS A 2 4.20 -54.60 48.09
CA LYS A 2 3.64 -53.36 47.55
C LYS A 2 4.35 -53.08 46.22
N LYS A 3 3.60 -53.11 45.11
CA LYS A 3 4.11 -52.72 43.79
C LYS A 3 4.19 -51.20 43.74
N LEU A 4 5.37 -50.67 43.61
CA LEU A 4 5.65 -49.27 43.36
C LEU A 4 5.44 -49.05 41.86
N ILE A 5 4.41 -48.30 41.49
CA ILE A 5 4.19 -47.83 40.11
C ILE A 5 4.95 -46.51 39.97
N LEU A 6 6.08 -46.55 39.27
CA LEU A 6 6.83 -45.36 38.90
C LEU A 6 6.19 -44.72 37.67
N SER A 7 5.41 -43.68 37.89
CA SER A 7 4.87 -42.87 36.78
C SER A 7 5.96 -41.96 36.23
N LEU A 8 6.47 -42.30 35.08
CA LEU A 8 7.39 -41.45 34.30
C LEU A 8 6.55 -40.31 33.68
N VAL A 9 6.57 -39.15 34.29
CA VAL A 9 6.03 -37.92 33.71
C VAL A 9 7.03 -37.42 32.66
N ILE A 10 6.75 -37.71 31.41
CA ILE A 10 7.49 -37.10 30.28
C ILE A 10 6.95 -35.66 30.17
N LEU A 11 7.70 -34.72 30.73
CA LEU A 11 7.52 -33.30 30.51
C LEU A 11 7.98 -32.98 29.07
N VAL A 12 7.06 -33.02 28.15
CA VAL A 12 7.32 -32.48 26.81
C VAL A 12 7.41 -30.97 26.97
N MET A 13 8.60 -30.43 27.08
CA MET A 13 8.84 -29.01 26.82
C MET A 13 8.59 -28.82 25.33
N ALA A 14 7.42 -28.34 25.01
CA ALA A 14 7.20 -27.64 23.72
C ALA A 14 8.07 -26.39 23.80
N ALA A 15 9.31 -26.47 23.34
CA ALA A 15 10.04 -25.29 22.95
C ALA A 15 9.19 -24.68 21.85
N SER A 16 8.54 -23.56 22.15
CA SER A 16 8.06 -22.66 21.10
C SER A 16 9.30 -22.27 20.31
N LEU A 17 9.53 -22.91 19.16
CA LEU A 17 10.40 -22.33 18.15
C LEU A 17 9.75 -20.99 17.79
N THR A 18 10.18 -19.92 18.42
CA THR A 18 10.01 -18.60 17.84
C THR A 18 10.78 -18.67 16.53
N ALA A 19 10.08 -18.55 15.41
CA ALA A 19 10.75 -18.43 14.13
C ALA A 19 11.80 -17.34 14.27
N GLN A 20 13.05 -17.69 13.97
CA GLN A 20 14.15 -16.74 14.15
C GLN A 20 14.03 -15.71 13.03
N VAL A 21 13.79 -14.44 13.38
CA VAL A 21 13.76 -13.35 12.44
C VAL A 21 15.15 -13.18 11.83
N SER A 22 15.24 -13.16 10.51
CA SER A 22 16.50 -12.89 9.81
C SER A 22 16.74 -11.38 9.76
N VAL A 23 17.83 -10.92 10.37
CA VAL A 23 18.16 -9.48 10.43
C VAL A 23 19.16 -9.14 9.33
N TRP A 24 18.88 -8.09 8.57
CA TRP A 24 19.79 -7.62 7.53
C TRP A 24 20.95 -6.84 8.12
N ASP A 25 22.16 -7.21 7.70
CA ASP A 25 23.43 -6.60 8.11
C ASP A 25 24.08 -5.75 6.99
N GLY A 26 23.36 -5.52 5.88
CA GLY A 26 23.85 -4.81 4.70
C GLY A 26 24.50 -5.71 3.65
N SER A 27 24.60 -7.01 3.91
CA SER A 27 25.13 -7.97 2.93
C SER A 27 24.08 -8.38 1.91
N TYR A 28 24.56 -8.97 0.81
CA TYR A 28 23.72 -9.54 -0.27
C TYR A 28 24.12 -10.99 -0.48
N GLU A 29 23.14 -11.88 -0.61
CA GLU A 29 23.32 -13.29 -0.88
C GLU A 29 22.50 -13.68 -2.12
N GLU A 30 23.15 -14.34 -3.10
CA GLU A 30 22.50 -14.76 -4.33
C GLU A 30 21.39 -15.79 -4.09
N LEU A 31 20.32 -15.68 -4.87
CA LEU A 31 19.23 -16.64 -4.88
C LEU A 31 19.61 -17.90 -5.65
N ASP A 32 19.17 -19.05 -5.16
CA ASP A 32 19.34 -20.31 -5.88
C ASP A 32 18.25 -20.46 -6.97
N ILE A 33 18.62 -20.18 -8.21
CA ILE A 33 17.78 -20.32 -9.42
C ILE A 33 18.04 -21.64 -10.18
N SER A 34 18.82 -22.55 -9.60
CA SER A 34 19.18 -23.82 -10.24
C SER A 34 17.99 -24.77 -10.40
N ASN A 35 18.14 -25.77 -11.24
CA ASN A 35 17.21 -26.89 -11.39
C ASN A 35 15.75 -26.52 -11.70
N GLY A 36 15.52 -25.44 -12.47
CA GLY A 36 14.18 -24.99 -12.85
C GLY A 36 13.36 -24.41 -11.69
N LYS A 37 14.01 -23.93 -10.64
CA LYS A 37 13.34 -23.16 -9.58
C LYS A 37 12.68 -21.92 -10.17
N GLY A 38 11.54 -21.59 -9.62
CA GLY A 38 10.72 -20.46 -10.07
C GLY A 38 9.85 -20.71 -11.29
N GLU A 39 9.93 -21.86 -11.94
CA GLU A 39 9.09 -22.17 -13.10
C GLU A 39 7.63 -22.44 -12.75
N THR A 40 7.36 -22.90 -11.54
CA THR A 40 6.02 -23.21 -11.03
C THR A 40 5.87 -22.78 -9.58
N GLU A 41 4.63 -22.58 -9.15
CA GLU A 41 4.30 -22.25 -7.77
C GLU A 41 4.75 -23.33 -6.77
N ASP A 42 4.74 -24.60 -7.18
CA ASP A 42 5.18 -25.74 -6.35
C ASP A 42 6.70 -25.82 -6.22
N ASN A 43 7.45 -25.15 -7.08
CA ASN A 43 8.92 -25.12 -7.07
C ASN A 43 9.45 -23.67 -7.16
N PRO A 44 9.12 -22.81 -6.17
CA PRO A 44 9.52 -21.41 -6.20
C PRO A 44 11.01 -21.23 -5.93
N ILE A 45 11.54 -20.08 -6.31
CA ILE A 45 12.83 -19.58 -5.80
C ILE A 45 12.59 -19.16 -4.36
N LEU A 46 13.36 -19.72 -3.42
CA LEU A 46 13.22 -19.43 -1.99
C LEU A 46 14.05 -18.22 -1.60
N ILE A 47 13.46 -17.37 -0.77
CA ILE A 47 14.12 -16.25 -0.09
C ILE A 47 14.17 -16.62 1.39
N GLU A 48 15.34 -17.11 1.84
CA GLU A 48 15.49 -17.80 3.13
C GLU A 48 16.06 -16.88 4.22
N ASN A 49 16.52 -15.69 3.86
CA ASN A 49 17.09 -14.73 4.80
C ASN A 49 17.03 -13.28 4.25
N ALA A 50 17.40 -12.32 5.11
CA ALA A 50 17.37 -10.90 4.79
C ALA A 50 18.37 -10.50 3.69
N ALA A 51 19.54 -11.13 3.62
CA ALA A 51 20.54 -10.85 2.59
C ALA A 51 20.07 -11.30 1.20
N GLN A 52 19.31 -12.40 1.13
CA GLN A 52 18.66 -12.86 -0.10
C GLN A 52 17.51 -11.95 -0.52
N LEU A 53 16.71 -11.45 0.43
CA LEU A 53 15.67 -10.46 0.12
C LEU A 53 16.30 -9.16 -0.39
N ALA A 54 17.41 -8.73 0.19
CA ALA A 54 18.16 -7.57 -0.27
C ALA A 54 18.76 -7.80 -1.66
N HIS A 55 19.30 -8.98 -1.95
CA HIS A 55 19.73 -9.32 -3.31
C HIS A 55 18.56 -9.32 -4.30
N PHE A 56 17.41 -9.87 -3.91
CA PHE A 56 16.18 -9.88 -4.72
C PHE A 56 15.76 -8.45 -5.13
N SER A 57 15.93 -7.46 -4.25
CA SER A 57 15.58 -6.06 -4.59
C SER A 57 16.49 -5.47 -5.69
N THR A 58 17.67 -6.02 -5.92
CA THR A 58 18.61 -5.55 -6.93
C THR A 58 18.40 -6.19 -8.31
N LEU A 59 17.54 -7.20 -8.41
CA LEU A 59 17.32 -7.93 -9.65
C LEU A 59 16.47 -7.12 -10.64
N PHE A 60 16.68 -7.41 -11.92
CA PHE A 60 15.88 -6.84 -13.00
C PHE A 60 14.95 -7.91 -13.56
N PHE A 61 13.65 -7.66 -13.49
CA PHE A 61 12.59 -8.62 -13.79
C PHE A 61 12.12 -8.57 -15.26
N CYS A 62 12.82 -7.85 -16.11
CA CYS A 62 12.50 -7.70 -17.54
C CYS A 62 13.42 -8.50 -18.47
N ASN A 63 14.20 -9.44 -17.95
CA ASN A 63 14.96 -10.37 -18.75
C ASN A 63 14.81 -11.79 -18.21
N GLY A 64 14.84 -12.77 -19.12
CA GLY A 64 14.33 -14.12 -19.01
C GLY A 64 14.69 -14.97 -17.80
N ASP A 65 15.71 -14.64 -17.01
CA ASP A 65 16.12 -15.47 -15.88
C ASP A 65 15.27 -15.23 -14.63
N TYR A 66 14.72 -14.02 -14.48
CA TYR A 66 13.96 -13.60 -13.32
C TYR A 66 12.52 -13.19 -13.64
N GLU A 67 12.20 -12.97 -14.90
CA GLU A 67 10.88 -12.57 -15.38
C GLU A 67 9.86 -13.71 -15.21
N TYR A 68 8.65 -13.39 -14.77
CA TYR A 68 7.54 -14.34 -14.57
C TYR A 68 7.83 -15.53 -13.64
N LYS A 69 8.87 -15.46 -12.78
CA LYS A 69 9.20 -16.52 -11.84
C LYS A 69 8.38 -16.44 -10.55
N TYR A 70 8.25 -17.59 -9.90
CA TYR A 70 7.65 -17.73 -8.58
C TYR A 70 8.74 -17.60 -7.51
N TYR A 71 8.49 -16.72 -6.55
CA TYR A 71 9.36 -16.45 -5.39
C TYR A 71 8.57 -16.67 -4.11
N ARG A 72 9.22 -17.22 -3.09
CA ARG A 72 8.61 -17.44 -1.77
C ARG A 72 9.54 -17.03 -0.66
N LEU A 73 9.03 -16.15 0.23
CA LEU A 73 9.70 -15.86 1.49
C LEU A 73 9.48 -17.04 2.45
N THR A 74 10.51 -17.44 3.21
CA THR A 74 10.44 -18.60 4.11
C THR A 74 10.74 -18.26 5.56
N THR A 75 10.97 -17.01 5.86
CA THR A 75 11.27 -16.51 7.20
C THR A 75 10.83 -15.06 7.36
N ASP A 76 10.61 -14.65 8.59
CA ASP A 76 10.45 -13.24 8.91
C ASP A 76 11.77 -12.50 8.69
N VAL A 77 11.71 -11.27 8.20
CA VAL A 77 12.87 -10.44 7.86
C VAL A 77 12.81 -9.10 8.57
N ASP A 78 13.90 -8.73 9.26
CA ASP A 78 14.12 -7.41 9.83
C ASP A 78 15.15 -6.66 8.97
N LEU A 79 14.71 -5.60 8.27
CA LEU A 79 15.56 -4.76 7.41
C LEU A 79 16.40 -3.75 8.21
N ASN A 80 16.29 -3.75 9.55
CA ASN A 80 17.16 -3.03 10.46
C ASN A 80 17.19 -1.49 10.25
N ASN A 81 16.13 -0.92 9.68
CA ASN A 81 16.05 0.49 9.24
C ASN A 81 17.19 0.90 8.27
N MET A 82 17.75 -0.05 7.55
CA MET A 82 18.72 0.26 6.51
C MET A 82 17.98 0.77 5.26
N GLU A 83 18.67 1.58 4.47
CA GLU A 83 18.12 2.09 3.22
C GLU A 83 17.68 0.94 2.31
N TRP A 84 16.38 0.91 2.00
CA TRP A 84 15.77 -0.13 1.18
C TRP A 84 15.61 0.32 -0.26
N GLN A 85 16.08 -0.49 -1.18
CA GLN A 85 15.81 -0.33 -2.61
C GLN A 85 14.53 -1.12 -2.95
N SER A 86 13.47 -0.41 -3.33
CA SER A 86 12.20 -1.05 -3.71
C SER A 86 12.37 -2.03 -4.88
N ILE A 87 11.78 -3.22 -4.76
CA ILE A 87 11.82 -4.27 -5.79
C ILE A 87 11.09 -3.77 -7.04
N GLY A 88 11.68 -4.00 -8.22
CA GLY A 88 11.07 -3.56 -9.49
C GLY A 88 11.13 -2.05 -9.69
N GLY A 89 12.13 -1.38 -9.14
CA GLY A 89 12.44 0.01 -9.45
C GLY A 89 12.91 0.19 -10.89
N ALA A 90 12.68 1.39 -11.43
CA ALA A 90 13.08 1.72 -12.80
C ALA A 90 14.60 1.66 -12.98
N ASN A 91 15.06 1.01 -14.05
CA ASN A 91 16.42 1.13 -14.50
C ASN A 91 16.45 1.75 -15.90
N PRO A 92 16.75 3.05 -16.01
CA PRO A 92 16.74 3.74 -17.29
C PRO A 92 17.79 3.23 -18.28
N ALA A 93 18.83 2.52 -17.79
CA ALA A 93 19.88 1.98 -18.66
C ALA A 93 19.41 0.77 -19.48
N ILE A 94 18.40 0.05 -19.01
CA ILE A 94 17.90 -1.18 -19.68
C ILE A 94 16.40 -1.15 -19.93
N SER A 95 15.72 -0.02 -19.72
CA SER A 95 14.27 0.13 -19.85
C SER A 95 13.48 -0.92 -19.06
N CYS A 96 13.98 -1.28 -17.88
CA CYS A 96 13.35 -2.23 -16.98
C CYS A 96 12.71 -1.44 -15.83
N ASP A 97 11.41 -1.58 -15.66
CA ASP A 97 10.63 -0.70 -14.81
C ASP A 97 9.57 -1.41 -13.95
N GLY A 98 9.74 -2.69 -13.63
CA GLY A 98 8.75 -3.34 -12.80
C GLY A 98 9.05 -4.77 -12.39
N PHE A 99 8.26 -5.25 -11.46
CA PHE A 99 8.22 -6.65 -11.02
C PHE A 99 7.11 -7.39 -11.77
N TYR A 100 7.46 -8.38 -12.58
CA TYR A 100 6.54 -9.17 -13.40
C TYR A 100 6.33 -10.60 -12.88
N GLY A 101 6.92 -10.96 -11.74
CA GLY A 101 6.86 -12.31 -11.18
C GLY A 101 5.69 -12.54 -10.24
N TYR A 102 5.78 -13.64 -9.51
CA TYR A 102 4.83 -14.05 -8.47
C TYR A 102 5.56 -14.09 -7.12
N PHE A 103 5.27 -13.16 -6.22
CA PHE A 103 5.87 -13.09 -4.89
C PHE A 103 4.87 -13.57 -3.84
N ASP A 104 5.19 -14.66 -3.15
CA ASP A 104 4.45 -15.18 -2.01
C ASP A 104 5.22 -14.92 -0.71
N GLY A 105 4.72 -14.04 0.13
CA GLY A 105 5.28 -13.78 1.45
C GLY A 105 5.08 -14.93 2.44
N ASP A 106 4.29 -15.95 2.10
CA ASP A 106 3.96 -17.13 2.91
C ASP A 106 3.54 -16.79 4.36
N ASN A 107 2.86 -15.66 4.53
CA ASN A 107 2.44 -15.04 5.79
C ASN A 107 3.59 -14.58 6.70
N HIS A 108 4.80 -14.45 6.17
CA HIS A 108 5.91 -13.85 6.89
C HIS A 108 5.81 -12.33 6.99
N THR A 109 6.53 -11.80 7.97
CA THR A 109 6.56 -10.37 8.26
C THR A 109 7.90 -9.76 7.85
N ILE A 110 7.82 -8.59 7.20
CA ILE A 110 8.97 -7.73 6.92
C ILE A 110 8.91 -6.55 7.90
N TYR A 111 9.97 -6.38 8.69
CA TYR A 111 10.08 -5.33 9.70
C TYR A 111 11.03 -4.24 9.26
N LYS A 112 10.76 -3.01 9.72
CA LYS A 112 11.66 -1.84 9.63
C LYS A 112 12.04 -1.49 8.19
N LEU A 113 11.07 -1.59 7.30
CA LEU A 113 11.15 -1.12 5.93
C LEU A 113 11.23 0.42 5.91
N THR A 114 12.11 0.99 5.12
CA THR A 114 12.33 2.44 5.02
C THR A 114 11.77 3.08 3.76
N SER A 115 11.40 2.29 2.77
CA SER A 115 10.75 2.69 1.52
C SER A 115 9.74 1.61 1.12
N PRO A 116 8.85 1.83 0.15
CA PRO A 116 7.93 0.80 -0.34
C PRO A 116 8.62 -0.53 -0.68
N LEU A 117 7.97 -1.65 -0.38
CA LEU A 117 8.56 -2.97 -0.63
C LEU A 117 8.79 -3.19 -2.13
N PHE A 118 7.79 -2.86 -2.94
CA PHE A 118 7.87 -2.86 -4.41
C PHE A 118 7.70 -1.45 -4.96
N HIS A 119 8.34 -1.16 -6.09
CA HIS A 119 8.10 0.07 -6.84
C HIS A 119 6.95 -0.13 -7.82
N ASN A 120 7.22 -0.69 -9.00
CA ASN A 120 6.18 -1.02 -9.97
C ASN A 120 5.79 -2.50 -9.89
N CYS A 121 4.52 -2.78 -9.65
CA CYS A 121 3.97 -4.13 -9.59
C CYS A 121 3.16 -4.44 -10.84
N TYR A 122 3.72 -5.24 -11.74
CA TYR A 122 3.06 -5.82 -12.91
C TYR A 122 2.74 -7.31 -12.71
N GLY A 123 3.17 -7.87 -11.60
CA GLY A 123 2.99 -9.27 -11.24
C GLY A 123 2.00 -9.49 -10.10
N TYR A 124 2.19 -10.55 -9.37
CA TYR A 124 1.33 -10.95 -8.27
C TYR A 124 2.10 -10.95 -6.94
N ILE A 125 1.64 -10.16 -5.99
CA ILE A 125 2.17 -10.08 -4.62
C ILE A 125 1.11 -10.58 -3.66
N LYS A 126 1.44 -11.56 -2.82
CA LYS A 126 0.49 -12.09 -1.84
C LYS A 126 1.12 -12.44 -0.50
N ASN A 127 0.28 -12.51 0.54
CA ASN A 127 0.58 -13.07 1.86
C ASN A 127 1.77 -12.43 2.55
N VAL A 128 1.94 -11.11 2.47
CA VAL A 128 3.02 -10.39 3.15
C VAL A 128 2.48 -9.40 4.18
N THR A 129 3.16 -9.32 5.31
CA THR A 129 2.88 -8.33 6.36
C THR A 129 4.08 -7.39 6.51
N VAL A 130 3.82 -6.08 6.63
CA VAL A 130 4.85 -5.07 6.94
C VAL A 130 4.57 -4.49 8.33
N LYS A 131 5.58 -4.47 9.22
CA LYS A 131 5.48 -3.95 10.60
C LYS A 131 6.69 -3.14 11.02
N GLU A 132 6.53 -2.37 12.10
CA GLU A 132 7.58 -1.57 12.73
C GLU A 132 8.35 -0.69 11.73
N SER A 133 7.68 -0.30 10.67
CA SER A 133 8.22 0.48 9.58
C SER A 133 7.61 1.87 9.62
N THR A 134 8.35 2.85 9.13
CA THR A 134 7.84 4.20 8.93
C THR A 134 8.40 4.70 7.61
N SER A 135 7.54 4.95 6.66
CA SER A 135 7.93 5.60 5.42
C SER A 135 7.82 7.10 5.59
N ASN A 136 8.95 7.79 5.49
CA ASN A 136 9.04 9.24 5.52
C ASN A 136 9.49 9.70 4.15
N GLU A 137 8.60 10.31 3.40
CA GLU A 137 8.85 10.75 2.03
C GLU A 137 8.66 12.25 1.89
N SER A 138 9.51 12.89 1.12
CA SER A 138 9.35 14.29 0.73
C SER A 138 9.37 14.42 -0.78
N GLY A 139 8.54 15.30 -1.32
CA GLY A 139 8.43 15.52 -2.77
C GLY A 139 7.92 14.30 -3.56
N THR A 140 7.34 13.32 -2.90
CA THR A 140 6.87 12.06 -3.51
C THR A 140 5.52 12.26 -4.19
N ILE A 141 5.41 11.69 -5.40
CA ILE A 141 4.18 11.76 -6.21
C ILE A 141 3.27 10.56 -5.94
N TRP A 142 3.85 9.37 -5.70
CA TRP A 142 3.11 8.13 -5.50
C TRP A 142 3.68 7.34 -4.31
N MET A 143 2.79 6.85 -3.43
CA MET A 143 3.18 6.16 -2.21
C MET A 143 2.20 5.07 -1.82
N GLY A 144 2.73 3.87 -1.54
CA GLY A 144 2.06 2.77 -0.86
C GLY A 144 3.11 1.87 -0.20
N VAL A 145 2.79 1.24 0.92
CA VAL A 145 3.80 0.45 1.67
C VAL A 145 4.15 -0.85 0.96
N ILE A 146 3.18 -1.52 0.35
CA ILE A 146 3.42 -2.76 -0.39
C ILE A 146 3.94 -2.44 -1.79
N ALA A 147 3.32 -1.51 -2.50
CA ALA A 147 3.80 -1.08 -3.81
C ALA A 147 3.50 0.41 -4.05
N VAL A 148 4.37 1.07 -4.79
CA VAL A 148 4.14 2.46 -5.21
C VAL A 148 3.07 2.50 -6.28
N HIS A 149 3.23 1.67 -7.31
CA HIS A 149 2.39 1.70 -8.51
C HIS A 149 2.09 0.30 -9.00
N GLY A 150 0.84 0.07 -9.40
CA GLY A 150 0.46 -1.08 -10.21
C GLY A 150 0.25 -0.67 -11.66
N THR A 151 -0.32 -1.53 -12.48
CA THR A 151 -0.80 -1.17 -13.81
C THR A 151 -2.18 -1.73 -14.03
N ASN A 152 -2.96 -0.99 -14.78
CA ASN A 152 -4.27 -1.44 -15.23
C ASN A 152 -4.19 -2.87 -15.77
N ASP A 153 -4.98 -3.77 -15.18
CA ASP A 153 -5.21 -5.16 -15.60
C ASP A 153 -4.05 -6.16 -15.39
N MET A 154 -2.89 -5.79 -14.84
CA MET A 154 -1.76 -6.72 -14.72
C MET A 154 -1.31 -6.97 -13.28
N GLY A 155 -1.24 -5.96 -12.43
CA GLY A 155 -0.78 -6.11 -11.04
C GLY A 155 -1.89 -6.65 -10.11
N ILE A 156 -1.54 -7.58 -9.23
CA ILE A 156 -2.45 -8.09 -8.18
C ILE A 156 -1.74 -8.04 -6.84
N ILE A 157 -2.41 -7.43 -5.84
CA ILE A 157 -1.98 -7.45 -4.44
C ILE A 157 -3.08 -8.13 -3.61
N GLU A 158 -2.75 -9.27 -2.99
CA GLU A 158 -3.72 -10.07 -2.26
C GLU A 158 -3.23 -10.49 -0.89
N ASN A 159 -4.11 -10.43 0.11
CA ASN A 159 -3.84 -10.87 1.48
C ASN A 159 -2.56 -10.24 2.04
N CYS A 160 -2.38 -8.92 1.82
CA CYS A 160 -1.25 -8.15 2.31
C CYS A 160 -1.70 -7.20 3.43
N HIS A 161 -0.85 -7.06 4.46
CA HIS A 161 -1.20 -6.31 5.66
C HIS A 161 -0.13 -5.27 6.00
N ASN A 162 -0.55 -4.01 6.07
CA ASN A 162 0.32 -2.91 6.48
C ASN A 162 0.04 -2.48 7.92
N TYR A 163 1.11 -2.37 8.73
CA TYR A 163 1.11 -1.76 10.07
C TYR A 163 2.12 -0.60 10.17
N ALA A 164 2.69 -0.19 9.04
CA ALA A 164 3.63 0.92 8.98
C ALA A 164 2.88 2.24 8.82
N ASP A 165 3.27 3.26 9.57
CA ASP A 165 2.81 4.62 9.34
C ASP A 165 3.45 5.21 8.09
N ILE A 166 2.70 6.04 7.38
CA ILE A 166 3.14 6.81 6.21
C ILE A 166 3.14 8.28 6.59
N ASN A 167 4.29 8.92 6.49
CA ASN A 167 4.42 10.36 6.67
C ASN A 167 4.90 10.97 5.35
N VAL A 168 4.14 11.89 4.80
CA VAL A 168 4.47 12.60 3.55
C VAL A 168 4.53 14.10 3.82
N GLU A 169 5.67 14.70 3.51
CA GLU A 169 5.83 16.14 3.46
C GLU A 169 5.76 16.58 1.99
N LEU A 170 4.70 17.28 1.63
CA LEU A 170 4.51 17.82 0.29
C LEU A 170 5.48 18.97 0.08
N GLU A 171 6.16 18.98 -1.05
CA GLU A 171 7.04 20.07 -1.45
C GLU A 171 6.42 20.88 -2.58
N PRO A 172 6.66 22.20 -2.64
CA PRO A 172 6.22 23.02 -3.75
C PRO A 172 6.75 22.45 -5.06
N ASP A 173 5.88 22.16 -5.99
CA ASP A 173 6.22 21.52 -7.26
C ASP A 173 7.07 22.47 -8.13
N PHE A 174 8.34 22.13 -8.32
CA PHE A 174 9.23 22.80 -9.27
C PHE A 174 8.98 22.37 -10.73
N MET A 175 8.25 21.28 -10.94
CA MET A 175 8.02 20.66 -12.26
C MET A 175 6.53 20.45 -12.54
N GLN A 176 5.82 21.52 -12.85
CA GLN A 176 4.49 21.52 -13.46
C GLN A 176 3.62 20.27 -13.28
N VAL A 177 2.64 20.36 -12.38
CA VAL A 177 1.41 19.57 -12.30
C VAL A 177 1.61 18.07 -12.32
N SER A 178 1.79 17.50 -11.14
CA SER A 178 1.63 16.06 -10.98
C SER A 178 0.63 15.78 -9.87
N ASP A 179 -0.35 14.94 -10.16
CA ASP A 179 -1.23 14.41 -9.14
C ASP A 179 -0.44 13.52 -8.18
N ILE A 180 -0.78 13.59 -6.90
CA ILE A 180 -0.14 12.84 -5.81
C ILE A 180 -1.08 11.74 -5.37
N TYR A 181 -0.57 10.50 -5.29
CA TYR A 181 -1.37 9.33 -4.95
C TYR A 181 -0.78 8.62 -3.74
N ILE A 182 -1.53 8.58 -2.64
CA ILE A 182 -1.10 7.97 -1.38
C ILE A 182 -2.13 6.95 -0.94
N GLY A 183 -1.67 5.71 -0.71
CA GLY A 183 -2.48 4.63 -0.18
C GLY A 183 -1.74 3.80 0.87
N GLY A 184 -2.44 3.27 1.85
CA GLY A 184 -1.83 2.45 2.90
C GLY A 184 -1.21 1.15 2.38
N ILE A 185 -1.72 0.63 1.26
CA ILE A 185 -1.23 -0.60 0.60
C ILE A 185 -0.52 -0.26 -0.70
N VAL A 186 -1.16 0.48 -1.60
CA VAL A 186 -0.60 0.85 -2.90
C VAL A 186 -0.96 2.28 -3.26
N GLY A 187 -0.05 2.99 -3.92
CA GLY A 187 -0.30 4.35 -4.38
C GLY A 187 -1.40 4.41 -5.43
N THR A 188 -1.28 3.63 -6.49
CA THR A 188 -2.23 3.67 -7.62
C THR A 188 -2.26 2.38 -8.45
N GLU A 189 -3.35 2.19 -9.17
CA GLU A 189 -3.59 1.28 -10.30
C GLU A 189 -3.21 -0.20 -10.06
N THR A 190 -4.06 -0.99 -9.36
CA THR A 190 -3.88 -2.43 -9.27
C THR A 190 -5.15 -3.14 -8.77
N ILE A 191 -5.26 -4.43 -8.98
CA ILE A 191 -6.29 -5.27 -8.37
C ILE A 191 -5.90 -5.54 -6.91
N ILE A 192 -6.78 -5.20 -5.97
CA ILE A 192 -6.52 -5.33 -4.53
C ILE A 192 -7.57 -6.21 -3.89
N ARG A 193 -7.14 -7.29 -3.20
CA ARG A 193 -8.04 -8.24 -2.54
C ARG A 193 -7.56 -8.60 -1.15
N ASN A 194 -8.49 -8.65 -0.19
CA ASN A 194 -8.26 -9.13 1.17
C ASN A 194 -7.08 -8.42 1.89
N CYS A 195 -6.85 -7.14 1.59
CA CYS A 195 -5.76 -6.38 2.19
C CYS A 195 -6.24 -5.55 3.39
N THR A 196 -5.34 -5.31 4.35
CA THR A 196 -5.65 -4.43 5.49
C THR A 196 -4.55 -3.41 5.72
N ASN A 197 -4.97 -2.17 5.95
CA ASN A 197 -4.09 -1.12 6.45
C ASN A 197 -4.41 -0.82 7.91
N HIS A 198 -3.41 -0.89 8.78
CA HIS A 198 -3.47 -0.52 10.20
C HIS A 198 -2.57 0.69 10.53
N GLY A 199 -1.66 1.05 9.61
CA GLY A 199 -0.80 2.22 9.76
C GLY A 199 -1.57 3.52 9.47
N ASN A 200 -1.17 4.58 10.13
CA ASN A 200 -1.73 5.90 9.89
C ASN A 200 -1.09 6.57 8.68
N ILE A 201 -1.83 7.46 8.04
CA ILE A 201 -1.35 8.28 6.93
C ILE A 201 -1.36 9.73 7.38
N HIS A 202 -0.18 10.35 7.48
CA HIS A 202 0.00 11.74 7.86
C HIS A 202 0.58 12.53 6.69
N ILE A 203 -0.09 13.61 6.30
CA ILE A 203 0.32 14.45 5.17
C ILE A 203 0.36 15.90 5.63
N SER A 204 1.46 16.58 5.32
CA SER A 204 1.68 18.00 5.57
C SER A 204 2.41 18.66 4.40
N GLY A 205 2.56 19.98 4.40
CA GLY A 205 3.32 20.72 3.40
C GLY A 205 2.48 21.36 2.30
N THR A 206 3.09 21.70 1.18
CA THR A 206 2.48 22.52 0.14
C THR A 206 2.53 21.86 -1.22
N ASN A 207 1.37 21.77 -1.91
CA ASN A 207 1.29 21.45 -3.33
C ASN A 207 0.16 22.26 -3.98
N GLU A 208 0.52 23.29 -4.72
CA GLU A 208 -0.42 24.23 -5.31
C GLU A 208 -0.95 23.81 -6.69
N ASN A 209 -0.30 22.85 -7.34
CA ASN A 209 -0.54 22.58 -8.76
C ASN A 209 -1.21 21.23 -9.05
N GLY A 210 -1.01 20.22 -8.19
CA GLY A 210 -1.56 18.88 -8.36
C GLY A 210 -2.82 18.63 -7.54
N ILE A 211 -3.46 17.50 -7.81
CA ILE A 211 -4.54 16.97 -7.00
C ILE A 211 -3.99 15.95 -6.03
N LEU A 212 -4.31 16.09 -4.76
CA LEU A 212 -3.94 15.12 -3.73
C LEU A 212 -5.00 14.01 -3.66
N HIS A 213 -4.61 12.78 -3.98
CA HIS A 213 -5.44 11.58 -3.91
C HIS A 213 -5.00 10.72 -2.73
N VAL A 214 -5.86 10.56 -1.73
CA VAL A 214 -5.54 9.79 -0.53
C VAL A 214 -6.60 8.73 -0.26
N GLY A 215 -6.15 7.51 -0.02
CA GLY A 215 -7.00 6.42 0.44
C GLY A 215 -6.33 5.55 1.48
N GLY A 216 -7.09 5.04 2.44
CA GLY A 216 -6.55 4.16 3.45
C GLY A 216 -5.98 2.85 2.89
N ILE A 217 -6.43 2.44 1.69
CA ILE A 217 -5.93 1.28 0.96
C ILE A 217 -5.18 1.72 -0.30
N THR A 218 -5.77 2.58 -1.12
CA THR A 218 -5.14 3.03 -2.38
C THR A 218 -5.48 4.49 -2.67
N GLY A 219 -4.51 5.25 -3.18
CA GLY A 219 -4.72 6.63 -3.63
C GLY A 219 -5.66 6.70 -4.84
N ASP A 220 -5.51 5.80 -5.78
CA ASP A 220 -6.41 5.64 -6.92
C ASP A 220 -6.35 4.21 -7.44
N TYR A 221 -7.36 3.77 -8.18
CA TYR A 221 -7.32 2.55 -8.95
C TYR A 221 -8.08 2.72 -10.28
N GLY A 222 -7.59 2.04 -11.32
CA GLY A 222 -8.01 2.27 -12.70
C GLY A 222 -9.37 1.68 -13.08
N ALA A 223 -9.86 2.07 -14.24
CA ALA A 223 -11.06 1.48 -14.83
C ALA A 223 -10.75 0.06 -15.31
N GLY A 224 -11.23 -0.96 -14.64
CA GLY A 224 -10.93 -2.37 -14.91
C GLY A 224 -10.40 -3.09 -13.67
N ASP A 225 -9.80 -2.34 -12.76
CA ASP A 225 -9.34 -2.86 -11.49
C ASP A 225 -10.49 -3.25 -10.56
N GLU A 226 -10.20 -4.12 -9.61
CA GLU A 226 -11.13 -4.57 -8.58
C GLU A 226 -10.54 -4.28 -7.20
N LEU A 227 -11.35 -3.69 -6.31
CA LEU A 227 -11.03 -3.56 -4.90
C LEU A 227 -12.06 -4.32 -4.08
N PHE A 228 -11.60 -5.44 -3.51
CA PHE A 228 -12.48 -6.39 -2.84
C PHE A 228 -12.00 -6.75 -1.44
N SER A 229 -12.94 -6.80 -0.48
CA SER A 229 -12.72 -7.31 0.88
C SER A 229 -11.47 -6.71 1.55
N SER A 230 -11.26 -5.40 1.38
CA SER A 230 -10.10 -4.72 1.94
C SER A 230 -10.54 -3.67 2.97
N HIS A 231 -9.75 -3.54 4.05
CA HIS A 231 -10.17 -2.80 5.23
C HIS A 231 -9.10 -1.83 5.71
N ASN A 232 -9.49 -0.59 5.97
CA ASN A 232 -8.63 0.40 6.60
C ASN A 232 -8.98 0.56 8.09
N TYR A 233 -7.97 0.47 8.94
CA TYR A 233 -8.06 0.70 10.39
C TYR A 233 -7.21 1.89 10.84
N GLY A 234 -6.28 2.35 10.00
CA GLY A 234 -5.44 3.51 10.29
C GLY A 234 -6.16 4.83 10.04
N ASP A 235 -5.80 5.85 10.79
CA ASP A 235 -6.32 7.20 10.61
C ASP A 235 -5.66 7.87 9.39
N ILE A 236 -6.40 8.75 8.72
CA ILE A 236 -5.89 9.63 7.66
C ILE A 236 -5.92 11.06 8.19
N VAL A 237 -4.75 11.65 8.33
CA VAL A 237 -4.59 13.01 8.86
C VAL A 237 -3.86 13.86 7.83
N ILE A 238 -4.55 14.85 7.28
CA ILE A 238 -3.99 15.86 6.38
C ILE A 238 -4.05 17.17 7.13
N ASN A 239 -2.91 17.65 7.59
CA ASN A 239 -2.84 18.83 8.44
C ASN A 239 -1.71 19.76 8.02
N ASP A 240 -1.89 21.06 8.24
CA ASP A 240 -0.93 22.10 7.85
C ASP A 240 -0.54 22.03 6.36
N CYS A 241 -1.54 21.70 5.52
CA CYS A 241 -1.37 21.61 4.07
C CYS A 241 -1.91 22.84 3.35
N GLU A 242 -1.14 23.31 2.36
CA GLU A 242 -1.57 24.27 1.36
C GLU A 242 -1.75 23.54 0.03
N ILE A 243 -3.00 23.25 -0.33
CA ILE A 243 -3.36 22.48 -1.53
C ILE A 243 -4.63 23.02 -2.17
N ASN A 244 -4.73 22.91 -3.49
CA ASN A 244 -5.88 23.46 -4.22
C ASN A 244 -6.99 22.44 -4.49
N GLU A 245 -6.66 21.15 -4.57
CA GLU A 245 -7.67 20.09 -4.70
C GLU A 245 -7.23 18.82 -3.98
N ALA A 246 -8.16 18.17 -3.26
CA ALA A 246 -7.93 16.85 -2.66
C ALA A 246 -9.16 15.95 -2.80
N LEU A 247 -8.87 14.68 -3.07
CA LEU A 247 -9.82 13.57 -3.05
C LEU A 247 -9.38 12.62 -1.95
N VAL A 248 -10.20 12.48 -0.91
CA VAL A 248 -9.85 11.69 0.27
C VAL A 248 -10.92 10.65 0.55
N GLY A 249 -10.54 9.40 0.65
CA GLY A 249 -11.44 8.32 1.01
C GLY A 249 -10.84 7.37 2.04
N GLY A 250 -11.65 6.87 2.94
CA GLY A 250 -11.18 5.90 3.93
C GLY A 250 -10.64 4.61 3.31
N ILE A 251 -11.04 4.32 2.07
CA ILE A 251 -10.54 3.19 1.28
C ILE A 251 -9.79 3.68 0.04
N SER A 252 -10.40 4.53 -0.77
CA SER A 252 -9.78 5.05 -2.00
C SER A 252 -10.22 6.47 -2.29
N ALA A 253 -9.33 7.30 -2.85
CA ALA A 253 -9.69 8.65 -3.28
C ALA A 253 -10.78 8.64 -4.35
N LYS A 254 -10.67 7.74 -5.32
CA LYS A 254 -11.67 7.54 -6.38
C LYS A 254 -12.18 6.11 -6.35
N ALA A 255 -13.49 5.94 -6.45
CA ALA A 255 -14.10 4.61 -6.52
C ALA A 255 -14.47 4.23 -7.96
N TYR A 256 -14.15 2.98 -8.29
CA TYR A 256 -14.62 2.28 -9.48
C TYR A 256 -15.52 1.10 -9.04
N ASN A 257 -15.07 -0.14 -9.16
CA ASN A 257 -15.79 -1.31 -8.68
C ASN A 257 -15.23 -1.75 -7.32
N MET A 258 -15.96 -1.44 -6.27
CA MET A 258 -15.55 -1.74 -4.90
C MET A 258 -16.63 -2.55 -4.19
N SER A 259 -16.23 -3.61 -3.51
CA SER A 259 -17.18 -4.39 -2.72
C SER A 259 -16.57 -4.99 -1.46
N CYS A 260 -17.42 -5.14 -0.44
CA CYS A 260 -17.07 -5.72 0.85
C CYS A 260 -15.92 -4.99 1.59
N CYS A 261 -15.74 -3.69 1.35
CA CYS A 261 -14.67 -2.90 1.96
C CYS A 261 -15.20 -2.11 3.16
N SER A 262 -14.33 -1.84 4.14
CA SER A 262 -14.71 -1.02 5.29
C SER A 262 -13.60 -0.11 5.77
N ASN A 263 -13.98 1.11 6.16
CA ASN A 263 -13.12 2.03 6.86
C ASN A 263 -13.50 2.07 8.35
N HIS A 264 -12.49 1.96 9.22
CA HIS A 264 -12.61 2.04 10.66
C HIS A 264 -11.77 3.19 11.25
N GLY A 265 -10.79 3.69 10.50
CA GLY A 265 -9.97 4.83 10.87
C GLY A 265 -10.71 6.15 10.66
N ASN A 266 -10.31 7.17 11.39
CA ASN A 266 -10.83 8.51 11.23
C ASN A 266 -10.18 9.21 10.04
N ILE A 267 -10.87 10.17 9.46
CA ILE A 267 -10.37 11.04 8.41
C ILE A 267 -10.46 12.47 8.91
N ASP A 268 -9.31 13.10 9.11
CA ASP A 268 -9.22 14.49 9.53
C ASP A 268 -8.42 15.29 8.49
N VAL A 269 -9.12 16.20 7.81
CA VAL A 269 -8.57 17.04 6.75
C VAL A 269 -8.64 18.49 7.18
N ASN A 270 -7.49 19.10 7.43
CA ASN A 270 -7.34 20.50 7.76
C ASN A 270 -6.36 21.16 6.79
N ILE A 271 -6.87 21.94 5.86
CA ILE A 271 -6.10 22.49 4.74
C ILE A 271 -6.36 23.96 4.53
N THR A 272 -5.42 24.62 3.86
CA THR A 272 -5.56 25.98 3.33
C THR A 272 -5.60 25.92 1.82
N ILE A 273 -6.58 26.59 1.21
CA ILE A 273 -6.68 26.74 -0.24
C ILE A 273 -6.15 28.10 -0.64
N THR A 274 -5.20 28.12 -1.56
CA THR A 274 -4.49 29.35 -2.00
C THR A 274 -5.03 29.92 -3.31
N ASP A 275 -5.62 29.07 -4.20
CA ASP A 275 -6.21 29.52 -5.48
C ASP A 275 -7.73 29.37 -5.50
N ALA A 276 -8.44 30.49 -5.69
CA ALA A 276 -9.89 30.56 -5.74
C ALA A 276 -10.51 30.33 -7.14
N ASN A 277 -9.70 30.10 -8.19
CA ASN A 277 -10.17 30.20 -9.58
C ASN A 277 -10.81 28.95 -10.19
N SER A 278 -10.86 27.81 -9.49
CA SER A 278 -11.50 26.59 -10.02
C SER A 278 -13.00 26.54 -9.72
N ALA A 279 -13.78 26.09 -10.69
CA ALA A 279 -15.23 26.03 -10.63
C ALA A 279 -15.82 24.84 -9.85
N ASP A 280 -14.98 23.85 -9.48
CA ASP A 280 -15.41 22.61 -8.82
C ASP A 280 -15.10 22.64 -7.31
N TYR A 281 -15.63 21.68 -6.57
CA TYR A 281 -15.29 21.50 -5.15
C TYR A 281 -13.79 21.22 -5.01
N ALA A 282 -13.12 21.99 -4.15
CA ALA A 282 -11.71 21.80 -3.88
C ALA A 282 -11.44 20.49 -3.13
N ILE A 283 -12.29 20.15 -2.16
CA ILE A 283 -12.13 18.97 -1.33
C ILE A 283 -13.33 18.06 -1.47
N LYS A 284 -13.08 16.80 -1.80
CA LYS A 284 -14.09 15.74 -1.86
C LYS A 284 -13.65 14.64 -0.89
N CYS A 285 -14.34 14.52 0.23
CA CYS A 285 -13.97 13.61 1.28
C CYS A 285 -15.11 12.63 1.60
N GLY A 286 -14.84 11.34 1.62
CA GLY A 286 -15.83 10.34 1.95
C GLY A 286 -15.29 9.24 2.83
N GLY A 287 -16.11 8.70 3.73
CA GLY A 287 -15.70 7.64 4.62
C GLY A 287 -15.22 6.36 3.93
N ILE A 288 -15.62 6.16 2.67
CA ILE A 288 -15.16 5.07 1.80
C ILE A 288 -14.41 5.65 0.60
N SER A 289 -14.99 6.60 -0.12
CA SER A 289 -14.38 7.18 -1.32
C SER A 289 -14.61 8.68 -1.41
N GLY A 290 -13.57 9.43 -1.82
CA GLY A 290 -13.67 10.86 -2.05
C GLY A 290 -14.63 11.16 -3.18
N THR A 291 -14.56 10.43 -4.28
CA THR A 291 -15.45 10.64 -5.43
C THR A 291 -15.70 9.38 -6.25
N THR A 292 -16.76 9.40 -7.04
CA THR A 292 -17.01 8.46 -8.14
C THR A 292 -16.94 9.21 -9.46
N ILE A 293 -16.20 8.69 -10.45
CA ILE A 293 -15.92 9.45 -11.69
C ILE A 293 -16.54 8.89 -12.96
N TYR A 294 -17.04 7.65 -12.95
CA TYR A 294 -17.65 7.05 -14.14
C TYR A 294 -19.08 6.58 -13.91
N LYS A 295 -19.87 6.58 -14.97
CA LYS A 295 -21.22 6.04 -14.97
C LYS A 295 -21.19 4.50 -14.90
N GLY A 296 -21.98 3.93 -14.01
CA GLY A 296 -22.12 2.47 -13.90
C GLY A 296 -21.19 1.80 -12.89
N MET A 297 -20.42 2.57 -12.13
CA MET A 297 -19.62 2.07 -11.03
C MET A 297 -20.47 1.51 -9.89
N ARG A 298 -19.89 0.53 -9.19
CA ARG A 298 -20.55 -0.11 -8.05
C ARG A 298 -19.70 -0.01 -6.80
N ILE A 299 -20.25 0.62 -5.76
CA ILE A 299 -19.82 0.46 -4.38
C ILE A 299 -20.89 -0.36 -3.69
N SER A 300 -20.56 -1.58 -3.27
CA SER A 300 -21.52 -2.50 -2.67
C SER A 300 -20.98 -3.14 -1.39
N TYR A 301 -21.84 -3.32 -0.40
CA TYR A 301 -21.50 -3.93 0.88
C TYR A 301 -20.30 -3.25 1.59
N CYS A 302 -20.11 -1.94 1.35
CA CYS A 302 -19.09 -1.14 2.01
C CYS A 302 -19.70 -0.32 3.14
N TYR A 303 -18.93 -0.13 4.21
CA TYR A 303 -19.36 0.69 5.33
C TYR A 303 -18.19 1.48 5.94
N ASN A 304 -18.53 2.62 6.55
CA ASN A 304 -17.60 3.44 7.29
C ASN A 304 -18.03 3.53 8.76
N ASN A 305 -17.09 3.28 9.67
CA ASN A 305 -17.24 3.43 11.12
C ASN A 305 -16.40 4.58 11.69
N GLY A 306 -15.46 5.12 10.91
CA GLY A 306 -14.63 6.24 11.33
C GLY A 306 -15.35 7.57 11.18
N ASP A 307 -14.95 8.56 11.95
CA ASP A 307 -15.39 9.93 11.80
C ASP A 307 -14.74 10.60 10.58
N VAL A 308 -15.49 11.50 9.92
CA VAL A 308 -15.00 12.28 8.80
C VAL A 308 -15.10 13.76 9.14
N SER A 309 -13.96 14.41 9.28
CA SER A 309 -13.83 15.83 9.62
C SER A 309 -13.09 16.56 8.51
N VAL A 310 -13.64 17.67 8.03
CA VAL A 310 -12.99 18.52 7.03
C VAL A 310 -13.10 19.97 7.44
N ASN A 311 -11.95 20.61 7.57
CA ASN A 311 -11.80 22.02 7.82
C ASN A 311 -11.00 22.68 6.68
N VAL A 312 -11.58 23.67 6.03
CA VAL A 312 -10.97 24.40 4.92
C VAL A 312 -10.81 25.86 5.29
N ASN A 313 -9.57 26.32 5.28
CA ASN A 313 -9.19 27.69 5.55
C ASN A 313 -8.85 28.44 4.23
N GLY A 314 -8.85 29.77 4.27
CA GLY A 314 -8.51 30.63 3.17
C GLY A 314 -9.69 31.43 2.64
N ASP A 315 -9.44 32.34 1.68
CA ASP A 315 -10.45 33.17 1.04
C ASP A 315 -11.07 32.38 -0.12
N THR A 316 -12.15 31.66 0.16
CA THR A 316 -12.67 30.71 -0.82
C THR A 316 -14.16 30.82 -1.03
N GLU A 317 -14.54 31.02 -2.27
CA GLU A 317 -15.86 30.61 -2.78
C GLU A 317 -15.91 29.08 -3.00
N ARG A 318 -14.78 28.38 -2.90
CA ARG A 318 -14.62 26.94 -3.12
C ARG A 318 -15.19 26.17 -1.92
N LYS A 319 -15.85 25.08 -2.23
CA LYS A 319 -16.58 24.27 -1.27
C LYS A 319 -15.86 22.94 -1.02
N ALA A 320 -15.88 22.51 0.24
CA ALA A 320 -15.66 21.11 0.57
C ALA A 320 -16.98 20.36 0.47
N VAL A 321 -16.93 19.13 0.02
CA VAL A 321 -18.05 18.19 0.11
C VAL A 321 -17.63 16.95 0.84
N CYS A 322 -18.42 16.58 1.85
CA CYS A 322 -18.14 15.43 2.70
C CYS A 322 -19.35 14.49 2.70
N GLY A 323 -19.05 13.20 2.73
CA GLY A 323 -20.08 12.16 2.86
C GLY A 323 -19.62 11.02 3.75
N GLY A 324 -20.53 10.40 4.48
CA GLY A 324 -20.23 9.25 5.32
C GLY A 324 -19.71 8.03 4.54
N ILE A 325 -20.07 7.95 3.25
CA ILE A 325 -19.61 6.90 2.32
C ILE A 325 -18.85 7.53 1.15
N ILE A 326 -19.48 8.42 0.39
CA ILE A 326 -18.89 9.06 -0.79
C ILE A 326 -18.96 10.56 -0.62
N GLY A 327 -17.85 11.26 -0.85
CA GLY A 327 -17.77 12.71 -0.76
C GLY A 327 -18.57 13.36 -1.89
N ASN A 328 -18.33 12.97 -3.13
CA ASN A 328 -19.04 13.50 -4.30
C ASN A 328 -19.30 12.40 -5.34
N SER A 329 -20.45 12.50 -5.99
CA SER A 329 -20.76 11.69 -7.18
C SER A 329 -20.94 12.60 -8.38
N ARG A 330 -20.02 12.53 -9.34
CA ARG A 330 -20.05 13.38 -10.54
C ARG A 330 -21.17 13.03 -11.50
N TYR A 331 -21.68 11.81 -11.42
CA TYR A 331 -22.82 11.34 -12.18
C TYR A 331 -23.90 10.91 -11.20
N GLY A 332 -24.86 11.81 -10.97
CA GLY A 332 -26.02 11.48 -10.17
C GLY A 332 -26.63 10.18 -10.69
N THR A 333 -26.83 9.21 -9.80
CA THR A 333 -27.69 8.08 -10.07
C THR A 333 -29.09 8.63 -10.26
N SER A 334 -29.56 8.71 -11.50
CA SER A 334 -30.99 8.69 -11.73
C SER A 334 -31.44 7.27 -11.41
N ASP A 335 -32.16 7.15 -10.33
CA ASP A 335 -32.95 6.06 -9.73
C ASP A 335 -32.33 5.38 -8.53
#